data_e59051ce1b510e04e5888622c40322c6
#
_entry.id   e59051ce1b510e04e5888622c40322c6
#
_cell.length_a   1.000
_cell.length_b   1.000
_cell.length_c   1.000
_cell.angle_alpha   90.00
_cell.angle_beta   90.00
_cell.angle_gamma   90.00
#
_symmetry.space_group_name_H-M   'P 1'
#
loop_
_entity.id
_entity.type
_entity.pdbx_description
1 polymer ?
#
loop_
_entity_poly.entity_id
_entity_poly.type
_entity_poly.pdbx_seq_one_letter_code
_entity_poly.pdbx_strand_id
1 'polypeptide(L)'
;MEQAARELSAGACQLRITRIDPQLETRRYTEEVMSTAGSGLDAQGKALLAEDLRSPCTEEIAVFRAFAETVAQGEDRFVVIDTAPTGHTLLLLDAAESYHREILRKPSGSPEAVQRLLPRLRDPEFTHVLLVTLPEATPIHEAMQLERDLARADIRPFAWIVNQSLTPLAVTDPVLRSRRAHEATHLDELVDHSAHLVLEPWSVTSSRREGPSAGASVQATP
;
A
#
# COMPACT_ATOMS: atom_id res chain seq x y z
N MET A 1 7.40 1.15 23.87
CA MET A 1 7.66 2.44 23.18
C MET A 1 6.52 2.64 22.22
N GLU A 2 5.72 3.67 22.44
CA GLU A 2 4.57 4.03 21.61
C GLU A 2 5.05 4.43 20.21
N GLN A 3 4.37 3.95 19.16
CA GLN A 3 4.64 4.42 17.80
C GLN A 3 4.55 5.94 17.79
N ALA A 4 5.62 6.62 17.39
CA ALA A 4 5.65 8.06 17.29
C ALA A 4 4.69 8.50 16.15
N ALA A 5 3.43 8.70 16.51
CA ALA A 5 2.47 9.32 15.61
C ALA A 5 2.83 10.80 15.49
N ARG A 6 2.99 11.28 14.26
CA ARG A 6 3.16 12.71 14.00
C ARG A 6 1.82 13.28 13.58
N GLU A 7 1.29 14.20 14.38
CA GLU A 7 0.08 14.94 14.06
C GLU A 7 0.43 16.26 13.39
N LEU A 8 -0.20 16.54 12.27
CA LEU A 8 -0.07 17.78 11.51
C LEU A 8 -1.47 18.35 11.31
N SER A 9 -1.63 19.66 11.54
CA SER A 9 -2.87 20.36 11.24
C SER A 9 -2.72 21.11 9.93
N ALA A 10 -3.60 20.84 8.97
CA ALA A 10 -3.70 21.55 7.70
C ALA A 10 -5.11 22.11 7.56
N GLY A 11 -5.30 23.39 7.94
CA GLY A 11 -6.63 24.01 7.97
C GLY A 11 -7.57 23.33 8.97
N ALA A 12 -8.73 22.88 8.48
CA ALA A 12 -9.73 22.17 9.28
C ALA A 12 -9.47 20.65 9.37
N CYS A 13 -8.44 20.13 8.68
CA CYS A 13 -8.11 18.72 8.65
C CYS A 13 -6.97 18.39 9.63
N GLN A 14 -7.12 17.31 10.37
CA GLN A 14 -6.06 16.71 11.16
C GLN A 14 -5.46 15.54 10.38
N LEU A 15 -4.16 15.58 10.13
CA LEU A 15 -3.41 14.49 9.50
C LEU A 15 -2.59 13.75 10.57
N ARG A 16 -2.86 12.47 10.74
CA ARG A 16 -2.07 11.59 11.59
C ARG A 16 -1.18 10.71 10.71
N ILE A 17 0.14 10.82 10.87
CA ILE A 17 1.12 10.00 10.17
C ILE A 17 1.63 8.94 11.13
N THR A 18 1.50 7.67 10.74
CA THR A 18 2.01 6.52 11.48
C THR A 18 2.80 5.61 10.56
N ARG A 19 3.59 4.72 11.13
CA ARG A 19 4.31 3.69 10.39
C ARG A 19 3.99 2.34 11.03
N ILE A 20 3.71 1.33 10.22
CA ILE A 20 3.69 -0.07 10.68
C ILE A 20 5.14 -0.47 10.94
N ASP A 21 5.49 -0.72 12.19
CA ASP A 21 6.81 -1.16 12.61
C ASP A 21 6.78 -2.68 12.81
N PRO A 22 7.45 -3.47 11.92
CA PRO A 22 7.39 -4.93 11.98
C PRO A 22 7.81 -5.50 13.33
N GLN A 23 8.85 -4.94 13.94
CA GLN A 23 9.35 -5.42 15.24
C GLN A 23 8.37 -5.14 16.38
N LEU A 24 7.70 -4.00 16.35
CA LEU A 24 6.70 -3.65 17.35
C LEU A 24 5.46 -4.54 17.19
N GLU A 25 4.98 -4.72 15.98
CA GLU A 25 3.79 -5.54 15.71
C GLU A 25 4.06 -7.03 16.02
N THR A 26 5.25 -7.54 15.71
CA THR A 26 5.66 -8.91 16.08
C THR A 26 5.67 -9.10 17.59
N ARG A 27 6.17 -8.12 18.36
CA ARG A 27 6.14 -8.21 19.83
C ARG A 27 4.70 -8.21 20.35
N ARG A 28 3.84 -7.32 19.88
CA ARG A 28 2.42 -7.26 20.27
C ARG A 28 1.70 -8.57 19.97
N TYR A 29 1.91 -9.11 18.77
CA TYR A 29 1.33 -10.38 18.37
C TYR A 29 1.83 -11.54 19.25
N THR A 30 3.13 -11.62 19.53
CA THR A 30 3.74 -12.63 20.40
C THR A 30 3.18 -12.55 21.82
N GLU A 31 3.07 -11.37 22.40
CA GLU A 31 2.49 -11.15 23.73
C GLU A 31 1.03 -11.58 23.78
N GLU A 32 0.23 -11.22 22.76
CA GLU A 32 -1.17 -11.63 22.64
C GLU A 32 -1.31 -13.16 22.59
N VAL A 33 -0.55 -13.83 21.70
CA VAL A 33 -0.59 -15.30 21.56
C VAL A 33 -0.14 -15.98 22.84
N MET A 34 0.91 -15.49 23.48
CA MET A 34 1.39 -16.05 24.75
C MET A 34 0.38 -15.86 25.89
N SER A 35 -0.33 -14.74 25.93
CA SER A 35 -1.35 -14.47 26.95
C SER A 35 -2.65 -15.23 26.74
N THR A 36 -2.99 -15.58 25.50
CA THR A 36 -4.22 -16.30 25.12
C THR A 36 -3.96 -17.80 25.00
N ALA A 37 -3.37 -18.22 23.89
CA ALA A 37 -3.10 -19.65 23.61
C ALA A 37 -2.08 -20.27 24.59
N GLY A 38 -1.11 -19.46 25.04
CA GLY A 38 -0.11 -19.91 26.02
C GLY A 38 -0.63 -20.02 27.45
N SER A 39 -1.76 -19.44 27.79
CA SER A 39 -2.27 -19.37 29.17
C SER A 39 -2.55 -20.76 29.79
N GLY A 40 -3.00 -21.72 28.97
CA GLY A 40 -3.33 -23.08 29.41
C GLY A 40 -2.17 -24.08 29.29
N LEU A 41 -0.99 -23.67 28.80
CA LEU A 41 0.14 -24.53 28.58
C LEU A 41 1.04 -24.62 29.83
N ASP A 42 1.68 -25.80 30.02
CA ASP A 42 2.75 -25.98 30.98
C ASP A 42 4.04 -25.23 30.54
N ALA A 43 5.09 -25.34 31.36
CA ALA A 43 6.37 -24.66 31.09
C ALA A 43 7.01 -25.11 29.78
N GLN A 44 6.91 -26.41 29.44
CA GLN A 44 7.48 -26.96 28.21
C GLN A 44 6.68 -26.53 26.98
N GLY A 45 5.35 -26.55 27.05
CA GLY A 45 4.46 -26.07 26.01
C GLY A 45 4.64 -24.57 25.72
N LYS A 46 4.82 -23.74 26.76
CA LYS A 46 5.16 -22.32 26.61
C LYS A 46 6.51 -22.09 25.93
N ALA A 47 7.51 -22.92 26.24
CA ALA A 47 8.83 -22.83 25.61
C ALA A 47 8.77 -23.16 24.12
N LEU A 48 8.03 -24.21 23.75
CA LEU A 48 7.82 -24.59 22.35
C LEU A 48 7.04 -23.49 21.57
N LEU A 49 5.96 -22.97 22.15
CA LEU A 49 5.20 -21.90 21.55
C LEU A 49 6.06 -20.63 21.36
N ALA A 50 6.88 -20.28 22.34
CA ALA A 50 7.80 -19.15 22.25
C ALA A 50 8.88 -19.35 21.17
N GLU A 51 9.29 -20.59 20.89
CA GLU A 51 10.22 -20.92 19.80
C GLU A 51 9.54 -20.77 18.44
N ASP A 52 8.33 -21.29 18.26
CA ASP A 52 7.54 -21.18 17.04
C ASP A 52 7.28 -19.69 16.69
N LEU A 53 7.01 -18.86 17.71
CA LEU A 53 6.78 -17.42 17.53
C LEU A 53 8.04 -16.60 17.18
N ARG A 54 9.23 -17.22 17.12
CA ARG A 54 10.45 -16.60 16.57
C ARG A 54 10.60 -16.80 15.06
N SER A 55 9.69 -17.52 14.44
CA SER A 55 9.68 -17.75 13.00
C SER A 55 9.53 -16.43 12.22
N PRO A 56 10.19 -16.26 11.05
CA PRO A 56 9.94 -15.16 10.13
C PRO A 56 8.46 -15.01 9.74
N CYS A 57 7.72 -16.12 9.64
CA CYS A 57 6.28 -16.10 9.37
C CYS A 57 5.48 -15.33 10.43
N THR A 58 5.96 -15.27 11.67
CA THR A 58 5.32 -14.53 12.76
C THR A 58 5.34 -13.03 12.49
N GLU A 59 6.45 -12.51 11.97
CA GLU A 59 6.57 -11.10 11.56
C GLU A 59 5.62 -10.79 10.40
N GLU A 60 5.55 -11.64 9.40
CA GLU A 60 4.63 -11.48 8.27
C GLU A 60 3.17 -11.44 8.72
N ILE A 61 2.77 -12.35 9.61
CA ILE A 61 1.41 -12.39 10.18
C ILE A 61 1.12 -11.12 10.99
N ALA A 62 2.07 -10.67 11.80
CA ALA A 62 1.90 -9.49 12.64
C ALA A 62 1.73 -8.21 11.79
N VAL A 63 2.58 -8.03 10.77
CA VAL A 63 2.49 -6.91 9.82
C VAL A 63 1.19 -6.96 9.04
N PHE A 64 0.78 -8.15 8.60
CA PHE A 64 -0.48 -8.35 7.88
C PHE A 64 -1.70 -7.96 8.73
N ARG A 65 -1.73 -8.35 10.00
CA ARG A 65 -2.80 -7.94 10.93
C ARG A 65 -2.84 -6.42 11.11
N ALA A 66 -1.68 -5.79 11.34
CA ALA A 66 -1.58 -4.35 11.48
C ALA A 66 -2.04 -3.60 10.21
N PHE A 67 -1.74 -4.14 9.03
CA PHE A 67 -2.25 -3.63 7.76
C PHE A 67 -3.77 -3.74 7.68
N ALA A 68 -4.34 -4.89 8.01
CA ALA A 68 -5.78 -5.11 8.02
C ALA A 68 -6.52 -4.17 8.99
N GLU A 69 -5.95 -3.96 10.18
CA GLU A 69 -6.47 -3.00 11.18
C GLU A 69 -6.40 -1.56 10.67
N THR A 70 -5.35 -1.21 9.92
CA THR A 70 -5.21 0.11 9.30
C THR A 70 -6.27 0.33 8.22
N VAL A 71 -6.49 -0.65 7.34
CA VAL A 71 -7.56 -0.61 6.34
C VAL A 71 -8.94 -0.49 7.00
N ALA A 72 -9.15 -1.19 8.11
CA ALA A 72 -10.42 -1.13 8.86
C ALA A 72 -10.76 0.28 9.37
N GLN A 73 -9.77 1.13 9.65
CA GLN A 73 -10.00 2.52 10.05
C GLN A 73 -10.66 3.37 8.95
N GLY A 74 -10.64 2.90 7.70
CA GLY A 74 -11.33 3.55 6.58
C GLY A 74 -12.85 3.63 6.71
N GLU A 75 -13.47 2.89 7.64
CA GLU A 75 -14.89 3.02 7.97
C GLU A 75 -15.23 4.35 8.65
N ASP A 76 -14.29 4.90 9.43
CA ASP A 76 -14.51 6.10 10.25
C ASP A 76 -13.77 7.34 9.73
N ARG A 77 -12.77 7.15 8.87
CA ARG A 77 -11.89 8.22 8.42
C ARG A 77 -11.25 7.92 7.07
N PHE A 78 -10.76 8.96 6.40
CA PHE A 78 -9.94 8.77 5.20
C PHE A 78 -8.56 8.24 5.59
N VAL A 79 -8.15 7.12 4.98
CA VAL A 79 -6.87 6.46 5.23
C VAL A 79 -6.08 6.41 3.93
N VAL A 80 -4.81 6.85 3.96
CA VAL A 80 -3.86 6.68 2.86
C VAL A 80 -2.75 5.75 3.33
N ILE A 81 -2.55 4.66 2.60
CA ILE A 81 -1.49 3.69 2.88
C ILE A 81 -0.44 3.80 1.78
N ASP A 82 0.76 4.25 2.16
CA ASP A 82 1.95 4.18 1.31
C ASP A 82 2.59 2.81 1.53
N THR A 83 2.53 1.97 0.48
CA THR A 83 2.99 0.59 0.56
C THR A 83 4.48 0.47 0.29
N ALA A 84 5.11 -0.58 0.81
CA ALA A 84 6.47 -0.94 0.41
C ALA A 84 6.53 -1.33 -1.09
N PRO A 85 7.73 -1.30 -1.72
CA PRO A 85 7.89 -1.64 -3.13
C PRO A 85 7.28 -3.00 -3.49
N THR A 86 6.83 -3.10 -4.72
CA THR A 86 5.97 -4.11 -5.35
C THR A 86 5.98 -5.56 -4.83
N GLY A 87 7.16 -6.14 -4.52
CA GLY A 87 7.26 -7.53 -4.07
C GLY A 87 6.60 -7.81 -2.71
N HIS A 88 6.64 -6.86 -1.76
CA HIS A 88 6.03 -7.02 -0.44
C HIS A 88 4.51 -6.83 -0.47
N THR A 89 4.00 -6.00 -1.37
CA THR A 89 2.55 -5.81 -1.54
C THR A 89 1.89 -7.08 -2.06
N LEU A 90 2.55 -7.79 -2.99
CA LEU A 90 2.09 -9.09 -3.51
C LEU A 90 2.11 -10.17 -2.43
N LEU A 91 3.17 -10.24 -1.61
CA LEU A 91 3.22 -11.16 -0.47
C LEU A 91 2.09 -10.92 0.53
N LEU A 92 1.73 -9.66 0.77
CA LEU A 92 0.58 -9.31 1.60
C LEU A 92 -0.75 -9.76 0.98
N LEU A 93 -0.91 -9.66 -0.35
CA LEU A 93 -2.12 -10.12 -1.06
C LEU A 93 -2.18 -11.66 -1.13
N ASP A 94 -1.08 -12.33 -1.41
CA ASP A 94 -0.99 -13.80 -1.41
C ASP A 94 -1.19 -14.37 0.00
N ALA A 95 -0.62 -13.73 1.02
CA ALA A 95 -0.86 -14.05 2.41
C ALA A 95 -2.34 -13.81 2.78
N ALA A 96 -2.93 -12.69 2.33
CA ALA A 96 -4.36 -12.39 2.53
C ALA A 96 -5.25 -13.48 1.93
N GLU A 97 -4.97 -13.93 0.71
CA GLU A 97 -5.76 -14.97 0.05
C GLU A 97 -5.58 -16.34 0.70
N SER A 98 -4.36 -16.70 1.05
CA SER A 98 -4.05 -17.96 1.75
C SER A 98 -4.67 -17.98 3.14
N TYR A 99 -4.55 -16.88 3.87
CA TYR A 99 -5.11 -16.70 5.20
C TYR A 99 -6.63 -16.65 5.17
N HIS A 100 -7.23 -15.98 4.18
CA HIS A 100 -8.68 -15.95 3.98
C HIS A 100 -9.24 -17.35 3.71
N ARG A 101 -8.54 -18.16 2.91
CA ARG A 101 -8.90 -19.59 2.69
C ARG A 101 -8.83 -20.42 3.97
N GLU A 102 -7.86 -20.15 4.84
CA GLU A 102 -7.68 -20.87 6.12
C GLU A 102 -8.75 -20.45 7.15
N ILE A 103 -9.09 -19.15 7.20
CA ILE A 103 -10.17 -18.61 8.03
C ILE A 103 -11.52 -19.21 7.65
N LEU A 104 -11.83 -19.34 6.36
CA LEU A 104 -13.06 -19.99 5.90
C LEU A 104 -13.17 -21.44 6.34
N ARG A 105 -12.02 -22.10 6.59
CA ARG A 105 -11.97 -23.47 7.14
C ARG A 105 -12.11 -23.52 8.67
N LYS A 106 -11.70 -22.48 9.39
CA LYS A 106 -11.76 -22.37 10.86
C LYS A 106 -12.12 -20.94 11.27
N PRO A 107 -13.42 -20.56 11.30
CA PRO A 107 -13.85 -19.17 11.57
C PRO A 107 -13.57 -18.69 13.00
N SER A 108 -13.33 -19.58 13.95
CA SER A 108 -13.14 -19.23 15.35
C SER A 108 -11.70 -18.80 15.64
N GLY A 109 -11.47 -17.48 15.75
CA GLY A 109 -10.24 -16.92 16.30
C GLY A 109 -9.49 -15.86 15.48
N SER A 110 -9.93 -15.53 14.26
CA SER A 110 -9.28 -14.46 13.48
C SER A 110 -9.95 -13.12 13.73
N PRO A 111 -9.17 -12.03 13.88
CA PRO A 111 -9.71 -10.69 14.02
C PRO A 111 -10.64 -10.32 12.85
N GLU A 112 -11.74 -9.66 13.14
CA GLU A 112 -12.74 -9.24 12.13
C GLU A 112 -12.12 -8.39 11.02
N ALA A 113 -11.16 -7.51 11.35
CA ALA A 113 -10.42 -6.70 10.39
C ALA A 113 -9.74 -7.54 9.31
N VAL A 114 -9.16 -8.68 9.69
CA VAL A 114 -8.50 -9.61 8.75
C VAL A 114 -9.52 -10.32 7.86
N GLN A 115 -10.66 -10.72 8.42
CA GLN A 115 -11.72 -11.40 7.64
C GLN A 115 -12.32 -10.47 6.57
N ARG A 116 -12.39 -9.16 6.86
CA ARG A 116 -12.95 -8.16 5.96
C ARG A 116 -11.93 -7.52 5.02
N LEU A 117 -10.64 -7.82 5.17
CA LEU A 117 -9.59 -7.13 4.40
C LEU A 117 -9.77 -7.31 2.88
N LEU A 118 -9.81 -8.54 2.39
CA LEU A 118 -9.96 -8.79 0.95
C LEU A 118 -11.28 -8.25 0.37
N PRO A 119 -12.45 -8.45 0.99
CA PRO A 119 -13.67 -7.80 0.55
C PRO A 119 -13.53 -6.27 0.43
N ARG A 120 -12.87 -5.60 1.40
CA ARG A 120 -12.68 -4.14 1.37
C ARG A 120 -11.71 -3.69 0.29
N LEU A 121 -10.62 -4.43 0.07
CA LEU A 121 -9.65 -4.12 -1.00
C LEU A 121 -10.25 -4.28 -2.40
N ARG A 122 -11.24 -5.15 -2.56
CA ARG A 122 -11.98 -5.39 -3.82
C ARG A 122 -13.14 -4.43 -4.06
N ASP A 123 -13.61 -3.76 -3.00
CA ASP A 123 -14.73 -2.84 -3.09
C ASP A 123 -14.26 -1.47 -3.60
N PRO A 124 -14.64 -1.09 -4.83
CA PRO A 124 -14.23 0.19 -5.43
C PRO A 124 -14.86 1.41 -4.77
N GLU A 125 -15.93 1.24 -3.97
CA GLU A 125 -16.54 2.31 -3.18
C GLU A 125 -15.80 2.53 -1.86
N PHE A 126 -15.02 1.54 -1.41
CA PHE A 126 -14.27 1.61 -0.17
C PHE A 126 -12.78 1.86 -0.40
N THR A 127 -12.16 1.20 -1.38
CA THR A 127 -10.71 1.26 -1.63
C THR A 127 -10.38 1.72 -3.05
N HIS A 128 -9.58 2.78 -3.16
CA HIS A 128 -9.00 3.22 -4.41
C HIS A 128 -7.51 2.89 -4.44
N VAL A 129 -7.12 1.94 -5.28
CA VAL A 129 -5.72 1.60 -5.50
C VAL A 129 -5.13 2.52 -6.56
N LEU A 130 -4.07 3.24 -6.23
CA LEU A 130 -3.35 4.11 -7.13
C LEU A 130 -2.01 3.46 -7.50
N LEU A 131 -1.76 3.24 -8.78
CA LEU A 131 -0.46 2.79 -9.27
C LEU A 131 0.43 4.00 -9.52
N VAL A 132 1.48 4.13 -8.72
CA VAL A 132 2.44 5.24 -8.84
C VAL A 132 3.71 4.73 -9.48
N THR A 133 4.11 5.36 -10.58
CA THR A 133 5.32 5.01 -11.33
C THR A 133 6.15 6.25 -11.69
N LEU A 134 7.36 6.03 -12.18
CA LEU A 134 8.18 7.06 -12.84
C LEU A 134 8.03 6.94 -14.37
N PRO A 135 8.28 8.01 -15.14
CA PRO A 135 8.18 7.99 -16.59
C PRO A 135 9.40 7.31 -17.25
N GLU A 136 9.70 6.11 -16.83
CA GLU A 136 10.86 5.31 -17.26
C GLU A 136 10.41 3.88 -17.55
N ALA A 137 11.07 3.19 -18.49
CA ALA A 137 10.67 1.86 -18.96
C ALA A 137 10.51 0.84 -17.80
N THR A 138 11.53 0.70 -16.95
CA THR A 138 11.52 -0.31 -15.88
C THR A 138 10.41 -0.08 -14.86
N PRO A 139 10.25 1.11 -14.24
CA PRO A 139 9.15 1.37 -13.32
C PRO A 139 7.76 1.17 -13.94
N ILE A 140 7.58 1.55 -15.21
CA ILE A 140 6.30 1.35 -15.91
C ILE A 140 5.99 -0.13 -16.09
N HIS A 141 6.96 -0.93 -16.57
CA HIS A 141 6.76 -2.37 -16.74
C HIS A 141 6.53 -3.10 -15.41
N GLU A 142 7.20 -2.68 -14.34
CA GLU A 142 6.94 -3.20 -12.98
C GLU A 142 5.52 -2.87 -12.51
N ALA A 143 5.06 -1.64 -12.73
CA ALA A 143 3.71 -1.23 -12.37
C ALA A 143 2.64 -1.96 -13.22
N MET A 144 2.89 -2.21 -14.50
CA MET A 144 2.04 -3.05 -15.35
C MET A 144 2.00 -4.51 -14.87
N GLN A 145 3.12 -5.03 -14.36
CA GLN A 145 3.13 -6.36 -13.75
C GLN A 145 2.31 -6.38 -12.47
N LEU A 146 2.46 -5.37 -11.61
CA LEU A 146 1.66 -5.24 -10.40
C LEU A 146 0.16 -5.14 -10.71
N GLU A 147 -0.24 -4.39 -11.73
CA GLU A 147 -1.64 -4.33 -12.16
C GLU A 147 -2.19 -5.72 -12.52
N ARG A 148 -1.41 -6.53 -13.27
CA ARG A 148 -1.80 -7.92 -13.62
C ARG A 148 -1.96 -8.79 -12.38
N ASP A 149 -1.10 -8.59 -11.39
CA ASP A 149 -1.15 -9.34 -10.14
C ASP A 149 -2.33 -8.91 -9.26
N LEU A 150 -2.63 -7.62 -9.20
CA LEU A 150 -3.83 -7.09 -8.56
C LEU A 150 -5.11 -7.62 -9.24
N ALA A 151 -5.13 -7.68 -10.57
CA ALA A 151 -6.26 -8.23 -11.33
C ALA A 151 -6.52 -9.72 -11.02
N ARG A 152 -5.47 -10.53 -10.75
CA ARG A 152 -5.63 -11.92 -10.28
C ARG A 152 -6.31 -12.00 -8.91
N ALA A 153 -6.10 -11.00 -8.06
CA ALA A 153 -6.77 -10.86 -6.77
C ALA A 153 -8.15 -10.20 -6.86
N ASP A 154 -8.65 -9.92 -8.08
CA ASP A 154 -9.89 -9.19 -8.35
C ASP A 154 -9.89 -7.75 -7.78
N ILE A 155 -8.71 -7.11 -7.80
CA ILE A 155 -8.51 -5.72 -7.42
C ILE A 155 -8.15 -4.92 -8.68
N ARG A 156 -8.92 -3.87 -8.96
CA ARG A 156 -8.67 -3.00 -10.12
C ARG A 156 -8.11 -1.66 -9.67
N PRO A 157 -6.99 -1.20 -10.23
CA PRO A 157 -6.50 0.14 -9.95
C PRO A 157 -7.53 1.20 -10.35
N PHE A 158 -7.67 2.20 -9.51
CA PHE A 158 -8.53 3.36 -9.76
C PHE A 158 -7.88 4.33 -10.76
N ALA A 159 -6.57 4.57 -10.60
CA ALA A 159 -5.81 5.46 -11.47
C ALA A 159 -4.32 5.11 -11.48
N TRP A 160 -3.66 5.56 -12.56
CA TRP A 160 -2.22 5.60 -12.69
C TRP A 160 -1.70 7.02 -12.43
N ILE A 161 -0.61 7.15 -11.68
CA ILE A 161 0.08 8.40 -11.41
C ILE A 161 1.51 8.27 -11.89
N VAL A 162 1.86 9.02 -12.93
CA VAL A 162 3.26 9.14 -13.38
C VAL A 162 3.89 10.29 -12.63
N ASN A 163 4.70 9.98 -11.64
CA ASN A 163 5.37 10.94 -10.78
C ASN A 163 6.64 11.50 -11.44
N GLN A 164 7.00 12.73 -11.13
CA GLN A 164 8.19 13.42 -11.64
C GLN A 164 8.24 13.56 -13.17
N SER A 165 7.10 13.71 -13.83
CA SER A 165 7.01 13.90 -15.27
C SER A 165 7.55 15.25 -15.71
N LEU A 166 8.35 15.26 -16.79
CA LEU A 166 8.84 16.47 -17.46
C LEU A 166 7.89 16.94 -18.54
N THR A 167 6.96 16.10 -18.99
CA THR A 167 6.03 16.40 -20.10
C THR A 167 5.22 17.66 -19.89
N PRO A 168 4.66 17.96 -18.70
CA PRO A 168 3.91 19.18 -18.46
C PRO A 168 4.77 20.43 -18.37
N LEU A 169 6.10 20.32 -18.36
CA LEU A 169 7.02 21.42 -18.08
C LEU A 169 7.62 22.04 -19.36
N ALA A 170 7.81 23.36 -19.34
CA ALA A 170 8.59 24.06 -20.36
C ALA A 170 10.08 23.89 -20.08
N VAL A 171 10.71 22.88 -20.71
CA VAL A 171 12.11 22.50 -20.49
C VAL A 171 12.99 23.10 -21.57
N THR A 172 14.02 23.87 -21.18
CA THR A 172 14.98 24.50 -22.10
C THR A 172 16.33 23.80 -22.14
N ASP A 173 16.74 23.15 -21.04
CA ASP A 173 17.98 22.42 -20.95
C ASP A 173 18.02 21.23 -21.95
N PRO A 174 19.10 21.06 -22.75
CA PRO A 174 19.17 20.01 -23.77
C PRO A 174 19.05 18.59 -23.23
N VAL A 175 19.62 18.31 -22.05
CA VAL A 175 19.59 16.98 -21.43
C VAL A 175 18.17 16.65 -20.97
N LEU A 176 17.51 17.61 -20.30
CA LEU A 176 16.14 17.44 -19.84
C LEU A 176 15.15 17.36 -21.02
N ARG A 177 15.42 18.06 -22.12
CA ARG A 177 14.63 17.94 -23.36
C ARG A 177 14.74 16.54 -23.97
N SER A 178 15.96 15.98 -24.00
CA SER A 178 16.16 14.60 -24.47
C SER A 178 15.43 13.61 -23.57
N ARG A 179 15.53 13.75 -22.24
CA ARG A 179 14.81 12.92 -21.28
C ARG A 179 13.29 13.01 -21.47
N ARG A 180 12.73 14.22 -21.63
CA ARG A 180 11.32 14.44 -21.91
C ARG A 180 10.86 13.77 -23.21
N ALA A 181 11.71 13.75 -24.25
CA ALA A 181 11.39 13.08 -25.51
C ALA A 181 11.32 11.55 -25.35
N HIS A 182 12.17 10.96 -24.52
CA HIS A 182 12.11 9.51 -24.21
C HIS A 182 10.88 9.18 -23.32
N GLU A 183 10.53 10.06 -22.38
CA GLU A 183 9.34 9.93 -21.54
C GLU A 183 8.08 9.80 -22.38
N ALA A 184 7.95 10.59 -23.46
CA ALA A 184 6.75 10.62 -24.31
C ALA A 184 6.40 9.21 -24.85
N THR A 185 7.40 8.43 -25.28
CA THR A 185 7.19 7.07 -25.78
C THR A 185 6.54 6.15 -24.73
N HIS A 186 6.94 6.26 -23.48
CA HIS A 186 6.40 5.44 -22.40
C HIS A 186 5.03 5.93 -21.92
N LEU A 187 4.78 7.24 -22.02
CA LEU A 187 3.45 7.80 -21.70
C LEU A 187 2.41 7.39 -22.73
N ASP A 188 2.77 7.30 -24.02
CA ASP A 188 1.86 6.82 -25.08
C ASP A 188 1.38 5.39 -24.76
N GLU A 189 2.28 4.49 -24.31
CA GLU A 189 1.90 3.14 -23.87
C GLU A 189 0.88 3.17 -22.71
N LEU A 190 1.04 4.08 -21.75
CA LEU A 190 0.14 4.19 -20.60
C LEU A 190 -1.21 4.82 -20.95
N VAL A 191 -1.26 5.76 -21.88
CA VAL A 191 -2.52 6.38 -22.36
C VAL A 191 -3.42 5.31 -22.98
N ASP A 192 -2.85 4.40 -23.76
CA ASP A 192 -3.59 3.29 -24.37
C ASP A 192 -4.01 2.23 -23.34
N HIS A 193 -3.33 2.16 -22.21
CA HIS A 193 -3.52 1.12 -21.19
C HIS A 193 -4.49 1.52 -20.07
N SER A 194 -4.56 2.80 -19.69
CA SER A 194 -5.32 3.27 -18.53
C SER A 194 -6.30 4.38 -18.85
N ALA A 195 -7.56 4.22 -18.39
CA ALA A 195 -8.61 5.24 -18.53
C ALA A 195 -8.38 6.46 -17.64
N HIS A 196 -7.62 6.34 -16.55
CA HIS A 196 -7.34 7.42 -15.60
C HIS A 196 -5.84 7.55 -15.38
N LEU A 197 -5.20 8.44 -16.15
CA LEU A 197 -3.78 8.74 -16.07
C LEU A 197 -3.57 10.17 -15.56
N VAL A 198 -2.76 10.31 -14.51
CA VAL A 198 -2.38 11.61 -13.93
C VAL A 198 -0.87 11.78 -14.06
N LEU A 199 -0.44 12.93 -14.59
CA LEU A 199 0.96 13.32 -14.66
C LEU A 199 1.27 14.31 -13.52
N GLU A 200 2.09 13.88 -12.55
CA GLU A 200 2.59 14.78 -11.51
C GLU A 200 3.92 15.40 -11.99
N PRO A 201 3.98 16.72 -12.19
CA PRO A 201 5.15 17.37 -12.72
C PRO A 201 6.36 17.24 -11.80
N TRP A 202 7.55 17.06 -12.39
CA TRP A 202 8.80 17.17 -11.63
C TRP A 202 8.91 18.57 -11.00
N SER A 203 9.26 18.64 -9.72
CA SER A 203 9.36 19.88 -8.97
C SER A 203 10.66 19.93 -8.16
N VAL A 204 11.36 21.04 -8.20
CA VAL A 204 12.58 21.30 -7.40
C VAL A 204 12.23 21.54 -5.92
N THR A 205 11.01 21.96 -5.64
CA THR A 205 10.56 22.22 -4.27
C THR A 205 10.17 20.90 -3.59
N SER A 206 11.05 20.43 -2.69
CA SER A 206 10.65 19.41 -1.72
C SER A 206 9.34 19.85 -1.02
N SER A 207 8.41 18.96 -0.91
CA SER A 207 7.14 18.86 -0.16
C SER A 207 6.72 19.93 0.88
N ARG A 208 7.18 21.16 0.80
CA ARG A 208 6.64 22.34 1.50
C ARG A 208 5.73 23.13 0.57
N ARG A 209 4.73 22.47 -0.02
CA ARG A 209 3.70 23.22 -0.75
C ARG A 209 2.60 23.64 0.20
N GLU A 210 2.43 24.95 0.31
CA GLU A 210 1.21 25.58 0.73
C GLU A 210 0.21 25.47 -0.44
N GLY A 211 -0.79 24.61 -0.30
CA GLY A 211 -1.95 24.53 -1.19
C GLY A 211 -1.85 23.51 -2.36
N PRO A 212 -2.99 23.02 -2.85
CA PRO A 212 -3.04 22.08 -3.96
C PRO A 212 -2.68 22.76 -5.27
N SER A 213 -1.60 22.34 -5.92
CA SER A 213 -1.40 22.67 -7.33
C SER A 213 -2.38 21.84 -8.16
N ALA A 214 -3.11 22.49 -9.05
CA ALA A 214 -3.96 21.80 -10.01
C ALA A 214 -3.09 20.86 -10.87
N GLY A 215 -3.12 19.57 -10.59
CA GLY A 215 -2.53 18.54 -11.44
C GLY A 215 -3.23 18.57 -12.80
N ALA A 216 -2.47 18.54 -13.89
CA ALA A 216 -3.03 18.40 -15.22
C ALA A 216 -3.55 16.97 -15.39
N SER A 217 -4.84 16.76 -15.32
CA SER A 217 -5.47 15.49 -15.68
C SER A 217 -5.64 15.44 -17.20
N VAL A 218 -5.03 14.46 -17.84
CA VAL A 218 -5.33 14.13 -19.24
C VAL A 218 -6.48 13.12 -19.22
N GLN A 219 -7.69 13.59 -19.57
CA GLN A 219 -8.80 12.69 -19.83
C GLN A 219 -8.66 12.17 -21.26
N ALA A 220 -8.58 10.86 -21.42
CA ALA A 220 -8.78 10.23 -22.71
C ALA A 220 -10.24 10.50 -23.13
N THR A 221 -10.42 11.25 -24.21
CA THR A 221 -11.75 11.43 -24.85
C THR A 221 -12.07 10.16 -25.64
N PRO A 222 -13.32 9.66 -25.62
CA PRO A 222 -13.72 8.44 -26.30
C PRO A 222 -13.58 8.51 -27.81
#